data_38e52c833eaba8a486a2732add22f1c1
#
_entry.id   38e52c833eaba8a486a2732add22f1c1
#
_cell.length_a   1.000
_cell.length_b   1.000
_cell.length_c   1.000
_cell.angle_alpha   90.00
_cell.angle_beta   90.00
_cell.angle_gamma   90.00
#
_symmetry.space_group_name_H-M   'P 1'
#
loop_
_entity.id
_entity.type
_entity.pdbx_description
1 polymer ?
#
loop_
_entity_poly.entity_id
_entity_poly.type
_entity_poly.pdbx_seq_one_letter_code
_entity_poly.pdbx_strand_id
1 'polypeptide(L)'
;MKNPSASYDAMLSDGTQAASFITVLYATLQSAGLSTGITCCDAEGWNDQVTYTAQIIAAGAEQYVSRITSHWYTSQGTSPISTTLRVWETEYADLNDAFSTVWYSSGAEYEGLYWAKLIYQGLVECNLSAFLYWVGK
;
A
#
# COMPACT_ATOMS: atom_id res chain seq x y z
N MET A 1 6.22 2.99 4.62
CA MET A 1 6.79 3.91 5.62
C MET A 1 5.63 4.48 6.41
N LYS A 2 5.49 4.08 7.64
CA LYS A 2 4.36 4.51 8.46
C LYS A 2 4.63 5.88 9.07
N ASN A 3 3.62 6.74 9.02
CA ASN A 3 3.60 7.95 9.81
C ASN A 3 3.77 7.55 11.29
N PRO A 4 4.62 8.20 12.10
CA PRO A 4 4.80 7.90 13.51
C PRO A 4 3.56 8.29 14.32
N SER A 5 2.44 7.60 14.11
CA SER A 5 1.36 7.61 15.07
C SER A 5 1.81 6.81 16.28
N ALA A 6 1.66 7.35 17.43
CA ALA A 6 2.29 7.11 18.71
C ALA A 6 2.24 5.71 19.36
N SER A 7 1.91 4.64 18.65
CA SER A 7 1.73 3.33 19.31
C SER A 7 2.91 2.36 19.17
N TYR A 8 3.88 2.66 18.32
CA TYR A 8 5.12 1.88 18.15
C TYR A 8 6.21 2.72 17.47
N ASP A 9 7.46 2.28 17.59
CA ASP A 9 8.60 2.97 16.98
C ASP A 9 8.46 2.98 15.44
N ALA A 10 8.46 4.18 14.86
CA ALA A 10 8.35 4.39 13.43
C ALA A 10 9.32 5.48 12.96
N MET A 11 9.71 5.43 11.70
CA MET A 11 10.58 6.42 11.08
C MET A 11 9.74 7.35 10.20
N LEU A 12 9.78 8.63 10.49
CA LEU A 12 9.16 9.64 9.63
C LEU A 12 9.90 9.68 8.29
N SER A 13 9.14 9.55 7.21
CA SER A 13 9.67 9.60 5.85
C SER A 13 8.60 10.06 4.88
N ASP A 14 9.04 10.49 3.70
CA ASP A 14 8.18 10.85 2.57
C ASP A 14 8.65 10.17 1.27
N GLY A 15 7.95 10.41 0.17
CA GLY A 15 8.30 9.84 -1.12
C GLY A 15 9.64 10.37 -1.68
N THR A 16 10.08 11.56 -1.30
CA THR A 16 11.37 12.13 -1.72
C THR A 16 12.53 11.39 -1.06
N GLN A 17 12.41 11.15 0.24
CA GLN A 17 13.40 10.35 0.97
C GLN A 17 13.38 8.89 0.48
N ALA A 18 12.20 8.34 0.23
CA ALA A 18 12.05 7.01 -0.37
C ALA A 18 12.77 6.91 -1.72
N ALA A 19 12.57 7.88 -2.62
CA ALA A 19 13.21 7.90 -3.93
C ALA A 19 14.75 7.88 -3.83
N SER A 20 15.31 8.64 -2.89
CA SER A 20 16.75 8.66 -2.63
C SER A 20 17.25 7.29 -2.17
N PHE A 21 16.55 6.65 -1.24
CA PHE A 21 16.89 5.32 -0.75
C PHE A 21 16.74 4.24 -1.83
N ILE A 22 15.64 4.27 -2.60
CA ILE A 22 15.36 3.32 -3.71
C ILE A 22 16.50 3.32 -4.71
N THR A 23 17.01 4.49 -5.08
CA THR A 23 18.13 4.63 -6.03
C THR A 23 19.38 3.91 -5.54
N VAL A 24 19.74 4.08 -4.26
CA VAL A 24 20.89 3.41 -3.65
C VAL A 24 20.65 1.92 -3.52
N LEU A 25 19.46 1.51 -3.06
CA LEU A 25 19.10 0.11 -2.90
C LEU A 25 19.12 -0.65 -4.23
N TYR A 26 18.56 -0.06 -5.28
CA TYR A 26 18.57 -0.66 -6.61
C TYR A 26 20.01 -0.91 -7.11
N ALA A 27 20.87 0.11 -7.03
CA ALA A 27 22.27 -0.02 -7.43
C ALA A 27 23.01 -1.10 -6.60
N THR A 28 22.70 -1.20 -5.31
CA THR A 28 23.28 -2.22 -4.42
C THR A 28 22.84 -3.63 -4.80
N LEU A 29 21.56 -3.83 -5.07
CA LEU A 29 21.01 -5.13 -5.51
C LEU A 29 21.63 -5.55 -6.84
N GLN A 30 21.73 -4.64 -7.80
CA GLN A 30 22.37 -4.91 -9.09
C GLN A 30 23.85 -5.29 -8.93
N SER A 31 24.59 -4.57 -8.09
CA SER A 31 26.02 -4.86 -7.81
C SER A 31 26.21 -6.23 -7.14
N ALA A 32 25.24 -6.66 -6.35
CA ALA A 32 25.22 -7.98 -5.72
C ALA A 32 24.73 -9.11 -6.65
N GLY A 33 24.37 -8.80 -7.91
CA GLY A 33 23.83 -9.79 -8.85
C GLY A 33 22.42 -10.28 -8.49
N LEU A 34 21.65 -9.51 -7.70
CA LEU A 34 20.30 -9.87 -7.26
C LEU A 34 19.24 -9.29 -8.20
N SER A 35 18.28 -10.12 -8.58
CA SER A 35 17.12 -9.73 -9.40
C SER A 35 15.88 -9.37 -8.56
N THR A 36 16.03 -9.19 -7.25
CA THR A 36 14.96 -8.83 -6.34
C THR A 36 14.35 -7.49 -6.72
N GLY A 37 13.03 -7.46 -6.92
CA GLY A 37 12.29 -6.23 -7.17
C GLY A 37 12.08 -5.41 -5.91
N ILE A 38 11.98 -4.09 -6.07
CA ILE A 38 11.69 -3.15 -4.98
C ILE A 38 10.21 -2.80 -5.03
N THR A 39 9.54 -2.85 -3.89
CA THR A 39 8.18 -2.31 -3.72
C THR A 39 8.22 -1.08 -2.84
N CYS A 40 7.31 -0.15 -3.03
CA CYS A 40 7.22 1.08 -2.25
C CYS A 40 5.79 1.65 -2.22
N CYS A 41 5.34 2.23 -1.12
CA CYS A 41 6.09 2.47 0.11
C CYS A 41 5.36 1.94 1.33
N ASP A 42 4.25 1.21 1.18
CA ASP A 42 3.39 0.76 2.27
C ASP A 42 2.97 1.95 3.16
N ALA A 43 2.53 3.04 2.53
CA ALA A 43 1.98 4.18 3.24
C ALA A 43 0.74 3.74 4.02
N GLU A 44 0.52 4.30 5.20
CA GLU A 44 -0.56 3.90 6.10
C GLU A 44 -1.96 4.11 5.49
N GLY A 45 -2.08 4.98 4.48
CA GLY A 45 -3.30 5.23 3.74
C GLY A 45 -3.07 5.58 2.29
N TRP A 46 -4.13 5.43 1.50
CA TRP A 46 -4.11 5.66 0.05
C TRP A 46 -3.69 7.08 -0.34
N ASN A 47 -4.19 8.10 0.37
CA ASN A 47 -3.90 9.50 0.06
C ASN A 47 -2.41 9.83 0.24
N ASP A 48 -1.77 9.26 1.26
CA ASP A 48 -0.33 9.41 1.47
C ASP A 48 0.44 8.70 0.36
N GLN A 49 0.00 7.50 -0.04
CA GLN A 49 0.63 6.77 -1.13
C GLN A 49 0.53 7.51 -2.47
N VAL A 50 -0.61 8.15 -2.76
CA VAL A 50 -0.75 9.02 -3.95
C VAL A 50 0.33 10.11 -3.94
N THR A 51 0.51 10.78 -2.79
CA THR A 51 1.52 11.82 -2.61
C THR A 51 2.94 11.27 -2.77
N TYR A 52 3.24 10.15 -2.12
CA TYR A 52 4.58 9.52 -2.19
C TYR A 52 4.90 9.05 -3.60
N THR A 53 3.94 8.47 -4.30
CA THR A 53 4.13 8.05 -5.69
C THR A 53 4.45 9.24 -6.59
N ALA A 54 3.74 10.35 -6.45
CA ALA A 54 4.03 11.57 -7.22
C ALA A 54 5.46 12.10 -6.94
N GLN A 55 5.92 12.06 -5.70
CA GLN A 55 7.27 12.46 -5.32
C GLN A 55 8.35 11.52 -5.91
N ILE A 56 8.09 10.20 -5.90
CA ILE A 56 8.98 9.18 -6.50
C ILE A 56 9.12 9.41 -8.01
N ILE A 57 8.00 9.68 -8.70
CA ILE A 57 7.98 9.98 -10.13
C ILE A 57 8.75 11.27 -10.42
N ALA A 58 8.49 12.33 -9.66
CA ALA A 58 9.18 13.61 -9.82
C ALA A 58 10.70 13.51 -9.61
N ALA A 59 11.14 12.59 -8.73
CA ALA A 59 12.56 12.31 -8.51
C ALA A 59 13.18 11.35 -9.56
N GLY A 60 12.39 10.85 -10.53
CA GLY A 60 12.86 9.90 -11.54
C GLY A 60 13.15 8.49 -11.01
N ALA A 61 12.67 8.14 -9.81
CA ALA A 61 12.97 6.88 -9.17
C ALA A 61 11.94 5.76 -9.48
N GLU A 62 10.83 6.07 -10.16
CA GLU A 62 9.80 5.07 -10.53
C GLU A 62 10.40 3.90 -11.32
N GLN A 63 11.36 4.18 -12.20
CA GLN A 63 12.04 3.16 -13.02
C GLN A 63 12.75 2.06 -12.22
N TYR A 64 13.05 2.29 -10.96
CA TYR A 64 13.71 1.34 -10.06
C TYR A 64 12.72 0.57 -9.18
N VAL A 65 11.43 0.90 -9.25
CA VAL A 65 10.35 0.28 -8.47
C VAL A 65 9.62 -0.75 -9.33
N SER A 66 9.31 -1.89 -8.75
CA SER A 66 8.56 -2.97 -9.41
C SER A 66 7.05 -2.85 -9.19
N ARG A 67 6.64 -2.35 -8.03
CA ARG A 67 5.24 -2.21 -7.60
C ARG A 67 5.11 -1.02 -6.66
N ILE A 68 3.99 -0.33 -6.76
CA ILE A 68 3.54 0.60 -5.73
C ILE A 68 2.70 -0.18 -4.72
N THR A 69 2.94 0.04 -3.44
CA THR A 69 2.25 -0.65 -2.35
C THR A 69 1.69 0.34 -1.36
N SER A 70 0.48 0.10 -0.87
CA SER A 70 -0.25 0.98 0.05
C SER A 70 -1.03 0.17 1.07
N HIS A 71 -1.26 0.75 2.24
CA HIS A 71 -2.29 0.30 3.17
C HIS A 71 -3.55 1.17 3.06
N TRP A 72 -4.63 0.76 3.72
CA TRP A 72 -5.90 1.47 3.69
C TRP A 72 -6.40 1.93 5.06
N TYR A 73 -5.54 2.02 6.07
CA TYR A 73 -5.94 2.32 7.46
C TYR A 73 -6.41 3.76 7.66
N THR A 74 -5.68 4.74 7.13
CA THR A 74 -6.03 6.16 7.31
C THR A 74 -6.88 6.72 6.16
N SER A 75 -6.84 6.08 5.00
CA SER A 75 -7.70 6.39 3.85
C SER A 75 -7.78 5.22 2.89
N GLN A 76 -8.97 4.88 2.46
CA GLN A 76 -9.23 3.86 1.43
C GLN A 76 -9.09 4.45 0.03
N GLY A 77 -8.74 3.62 -0.94
CA GLY A 77 -8.66 4.02 -2.34
C GLY A 77 -10.03 4.31 -2.94
N THR A 78 -10.14 5.40 -3.69
CA THR A 78 -11.36 5.80 -4.41
C THR A 78 -11.14 5.99 -5.91
N SER A 79 -9.89 5.93 -6.36
CA SER A 79 -9.48 6.07 -7.76
C SER A 79 -8.06 5.53 -7.94
N PRO A 80 -7.63 5.19 -9.16
CA PRO A 80 -6.28 4.72 -9.40
C PRO A 80 -5.20 5.75 -9.03
N ILE A 81 -4.06 5.26 -8.54
CA ILE A 81 -2.84 6.09 -8.42
C ILE A 81 -2.29 6.34 -9.82
N SER A 82 -1.88 7.57 -10.10
CA SER A 82 -1.25 7.95 -11.37
C SER A 82 0.19 7.41 -11.42
N THR A 83 0.35 6.23 -12.00
CA THR A 83 1.64 5.54 -12.16
C THR A 83 1.56 4.58 -13.36
N THR A 84 2.71 4.20 -13.92
CA THR A 84 2.81 3.15 -14.96
C THR A 84 2.93 1.75 -14.34
N LEU A 85 3.14 1.66 -13.05
CA LEU A 85 3.37 0.42 -12.32
C LEU A 85 2.06 -0.20 -11.86
N ARG A 86 2.10 -1.50 -11.59
CA ARG A 86 1.01 -2.18 -10.88
C ARG A 86 0.97 -1.71 -9.43
N VAL A 87 -0.25 -1.58 -8.90
CA VAL A 87 -0.49 -1.15 -7.53
C VAL A 87 -1.10 -2.31 -6.74
N TRP A 88 -0.61 -2.51 -5.52
CA TRP A 88 -1.14 -3.47 -4.57
C TRP A 88 -1.62 -2.74 -3.31
N GLU A 89 -2.77 -3.14 -2.82
CA GLU A 89 -3.12 -2.95 -1.44
C GLU A 89 -2.48 -4.11 -0.66
N THR A 90 -1.60 -3.79 0.27
CA THR A 90 -0.73 -4.78 0.92
C THR A 90 -1.09 -5.05 2.37
N GLU A 91 -1.89 -4.18 2.99
CA GLU A 91 -2.29 -4.37 4.38
C GLU A 91 -3.57 -3.59 4.72
N TYR A 92 -4.63 -4.31 4.99
CA TYR A 92 -5.83 -3.79 5.64
C TYR A 92 -6.48 -4.86 6.51
N ALA A 93 -6.94 -4.46 7.69
CA ALA A 93 -7.59 -5.35 8.65
C ALA A 93 -8.88 -4.73 9.19
N ASP A 94 -9.74 -5.57 9.77
CA ASP A 94 -10.76 -5.11 10.69
C ASP A 94 -10.10 -4.57 11.97
N LEU A 95 -10.21 -3.26 12.18
CA LEU A 95 -9.60 -2.60 13.34
C LEU A 95 -10.34 -2.87 14.66
N ASN A 96 -11.54 -3.44 14.58
CA ASN A 96 -12.32 -3.81 15.76
C ASN A 96 -12.01 -5.24 16.25
N ASP A 97 -11.17 -5.99 15.53
CA ASP A 97 -10.79 -7.38 15.81
C ASP A 97 -12.02 -8.29 16.03
N ALA A 98 -13.10 -8.02 15.32
CA ALA A 98 -14.39 -8.68 15.44
C ALA A 98 -14.63 -9.65 14.29
N PHE A 99 -14.03 -10.84 14.37
CA PHE A 99 -14.26 -11.87 13.37
C PHE A 99 -15.73 -12.34 13.34
N SER A 100 -16.30 -12.45 12.16
CA SER A 100 -17.66 -12.97 11.96
C SER A 100 -17.74 -13.81 10.69
N THR A 101 -18.56 -14.87 10.73
CA THR A 101 -18.95 -15.67 9.56
C THR A 101 -20.23 -15.14 8.89
N VAL A 102 -20.79 -14.04 9.40
CA VAL A 102 -22.02 -13.44 8.86
C VAL A 102 -21.71 -12.73 7.54
N TRP A 103 -22.50 -13.05 6.51
CA TRP A 103 -22.38 -12.36 5.24
C TRP A 103 -22.83 -10.90 5.32
N TYR A 104 -24.01 -10.68 5.88
CA TYR A 104 -24.58 -9.34 6.06
C TYR A 104 -25.66 -9.36 7.15
N SER A 105 -25.57 -8.44 8.09
CA SER A 105 -26.62 -8.16 9.07
C SER A 105 -26.78 -6.67 9.35
N SER A 106 -25.69 -5.95 9.51
CA SER A 106 -25.65 -4.51 9.84
C SER A 106 -24.78 -3.69 8.88
N GLY A 107 -23.95 -4.33 8.07
CA GLY A 107 -22.94 -3.67 7.23
C GLY A 107 -21.66 -3.29 7.97
N ALA A 108 -21.41 -3.94 9.12
CA ALA A 108 -20.21 -3.69 9.91
C ALA A 108 -18.94 -4.22 9.19
N GLU A 109 -17.79 -3.64 9.55
CA GLU A 109 -16.50 -3.89 8.89
C GLU A 109 -16.02 -5.35 8.96
N TYR A 110 -16.52 -6.15 9.89
CA TYR A 110 -16.19 -7.56 10.02
C TYR A 110 -17.12 -8.49 9.22
N GLU A 111 -18.14 -7.97 8.53
CA GLU A 111 -19.08 -8.77 7.75
C GLU A 111 -18.57 -9.05 6.34
N GLY A 112 -18.92 -10.20 5.77
CA GLY A 112 -18.45 -10.63 4.45
C GLY A 112 -18.76 -9.66 3.31
N LEU A 113 -19.95 -9.06 3.31
CA LEU A 113 -20.34 -8.09 2.28
C LEU A 113 -19.49 -6.81 2.33
N TYR A 114 -19.07 -6.36 3.51
CA TYR A 114 -18.15 -5.22 3.63
C TYR A 114 -16.84 -5.52 2.91
N TRP A 115 -16.23 -6.67 3.18
CA TRP A 115 -14.99 -7.08 2.52
C TRP A 115 -15.14 -7.29 1.03
N ALA A 116 -16.24 -7.88 0.58
CA ALA A 116 -16.52 -8.04 -0.85
C ALA A 116 -16.57 -6.68 -1.58
N LYS A 117 -17.17 -5.66 -0.96
CA LYS A 117 -17.21 -4.30 -1.51
C LYS A 117 -15.83 -3.66 -1.55
N LEU A 118 -15.02 -3.82 -0.49
CA LEU A 118 -13.65 -3.28 -0.47
C LEU A 118 -12.77 -3.93 -1.55
N ILE A 119 -12.85 -5.24 -1.70
CA ILE A 119 -12.09 -5.95 -2.74
C ILE A 119 -12.53 -5.48 -4.13
N TYR A 120 -13.85 -5.34 -4.36
CA TYR A 120 -14.38 -4.79 -5.60
C TYR A 120 -13.83 -3.37 -5.87
N GLN A 121 -13.95 -2.48 -4.89
CA GLN A 121 -13.44 -1.10 -4.95
C GLN A 121 -11.94 -1.09 -5.28
N GLY A 122 -11.16 -1.91 -4.63
CA GLY A 122 -9.73 -2.03 -4.88
C GLY A 122 -9.43 -2.48 -6.32
N LEU A 123 -9.98 -3.62 -6.72
CA LEU A 123 -9.65 -4.22 -8.02
C LEU A 123 -10.25 -3.44 -9.19
N VAL A 124 -11.47 -2.90 -9.05
CA VAL A 124 -12.21 -2.29 -10.18
C VAL A 124 -12.04 -0.77 -10.21
N GLU A 125 -12.21 -0.09 -9.06
CA GLU A 125 -12.20 1.37 -9.03
C GLU A 125 -10.78 1.93 -8.86
N CYS A 126 -9.91 1.25 -8.10
CA CYS A 126 -8.52 1.68 -7.89
C CYS A 126 -7.51 0.97 -8.81
N ASN A 127 -7.97 0.05 -9.67
CA ASN A 127 -7.11 -0.71 -10.59
C ASN A 127 -5.97 -1.47 -9.87
N LEU A 128 -6.25 -2.02 -8.69
CA LEU A 128 -5.29 -2.84 -7.98
C LEU A 128 -5.06 -4.17 -8.72
N SER A 129 -3.86 -4.69 -8.64
CA SER A 129 -3.51 -6.04 -9.09
C SER A 129 -3.37 -7.06 -7.95
N ALA A 130 -3.46 -6.62 -6.71
CA ALA A 130 -3.57 -7.45 -5.52
C ALA A 130 -4.24 -6.69 -4.37
N PHE A 131 -4.96 -7.44 -3.52
CA PHE A 131 -5.55 -6.96 -2.28
C PHE A 131 -5.25 -7.99 -1.18
N LEU A 132 -4.51 -7.59 -0.15
CA LEU A 132 -4.05 -8.47 0.91
C LEU A 132 -4.66 -8.09 2.26
N TYR A 133 -5.25 -9.08 2.92
CA TYR A 133 -5.76 -8.92 4.28
C TYR A 133 -4.63 -9.10 5.31
N TRP A 134 -4.57 -8.26 6.31
CA TRP A 134 -3.69 -8.39 7.47
C TRP A 134 -4.46 -9.00 8.65
N VAL A 135 -4.09 -10.12 9.18
CA VAL A 135 -3.06 -11.08 8.83
C VAL A 135 -3.72 -12.45 8.59
N GLY A 136 -3.26 -13.18 7.59
CA GLY A 136 -3.70 -14.56 7.37
C GLY A 136 -3.20 -15.45 8.52
N LYS A 137 -4.11 -16.22 9.12
CA LYS A 137 -3.82 -17.24 10.14
C LYS A 137 -4.00 -18.61 9.55
#